data_870f6e995fbf127f71f22e1e6e256edb
#
_entry.id   870f6e995fbf127f71f22e1e6e256edb
#
_cell.length_a   1.000
_cell.length_b   1.000
_cell.length_c   1.000
_cell.angle_alpha   90.00
_cell.angle_beta   90.00
_cell.angle_gamma   90.00
#
_symmetry.space_group_name_H-M   'P 1'
#
loop_
_entity.id
_entity.type
_entity.pdbx_description
1 polymer ?
#
loop_
_entity_poly.entity_id
_entity_poly.type
_entity_poly.pdbx_seq_one_letter_code
_entity_poly.pdbx_strand_id
1 'polypeptide(L)'
;MKVLMFGWEYPPHVYGGLATANFGISEGLHVQGDIETTLCLPHPFGDEDQRFANIVAMNCVPIAYRDVDYDYVKNRIGNIMNPDLYYELRNYIYADFNYMHVNDLGAMDFAGGYPANLHEEINNYSIIAGVVARTLDYDIIHAHDWLTYPAGLHAKQVSGKPLCIHVHATDFDRSRGQVNPTVYGIEKDGMDNADCIMCVSELTRQTVINQYHQDPRKVFTVHNAVYPLTQEIAEIPRPDHKGKEKLVTFLGRITMQKGPEYFIEAANMVLHRTRNVRFCMAGSGDMMNQMIYLAAERGIADRFHFPGFMRGKEVYECLKASDVYVMPSVSEPFGISPLEAMQCGTPSIISKQSGCAEILNNCIKIDYWDIHALADAIYSICHNESLFDYLSEEGKKEVAQITWEKVGAWIRELYLRTLGW
;
A
#
# COMPACT_ATOMS: atom_id res chain seq x y z
N MET A 1 -1.37 25.12 -4.00
CA MET A 1 -2.42 24.38 -3.25
C MET A 1 -1.78 23.63 -2.12
N LYS A 2 -2.37 23.71 -0.92
CA LYS A 2 -1.87 23.03 0.27
C LYS A 2 -2.78 21.86 0.62
N VAL A 3 -2.20 20.69 0.85
CA VAL A 3 -2.91 19.44 1.14
C VAL A 3 -2.59 18.97 2.56
N LEU A 4 -3.61 18.78 3.39
CA LEU A 4 -3.49 18.10 4.67
C LEU A 4 -3.78 16.62 4.45
N MET A 5 -2.75 15.79 4.51
CA MET A 5 -2.81 14.36 4.23
C MET A 5 -2.74 13.54 5.51
N PHE A 6 -3.63 12.58 5.68
CA PHE A 6 -3.62 11.62 6.79
C PHE A 6 -3.20 10.25 6.28
N GLY A 7 -2.02 9.80 6.74
CA GLY A 7 -1.46 8.48 6.47
C GLY A 7 -1.32 7.65 7.73
N TRP A 8 -1.04 6.35 7.59
CA TRP A 8 -0.81 5.45 8.71
C TRP A 8 0.63 4.94 8.78
N GLU A 9 1.23 4.72 7.64
CA GLU A 9 2.60 4.24 7.48
C GLU A 9 3.31 4.98 6.34
N TYR A 10 4.63 5.12 6.45
CA TYR A 10 5.47 5.81 5.47
C TYR A 10 6.90 5.26 5.49
N PRO A 11 7.62 5.21 4.36
CA PRO A 11 8.99 4.71 4.33
C PRO A 11 9.96 5.50 5.22
N PRO A 12 10.96 4.80 5.86
CA PRO A 12 11.38 3.42 5.60
C PRO A 12 10.57 2.35 6.33
N HIS A 13 9.60 2.72 7.17
CA HIS A 13 8.78 1.82 7.98
C HIS A 13 7.59 1.31 7.18
N VAL A 14 7.81 0.22 6.45
CA VAL A 14 6.83 -0.38 5.54
C VAL A 14 6.28 -1.68 6.10
N TYR A 15 4.97 -1.72 6.37
CA TYR A 15 4.25 -2.92 6.79
C TYR A 15 3.43 -3.53 5.64
N GLY A 16 3.17 -2.74 4.59
CA GLY A 16 2.40 -3.17 3.41
C GLY A 16 2.49 -2.20 2.24
N GLY A 17 1.66 -2.43 1.23
CA GLY A 17 1.62 -1.59 0.03
C GLY A 17 1.15 -0.14 0.28
N LEU A 18 0.53 0.13 1.42
CA LEU A 18 0.03 1.47 1.77
C LEU A 18 1.17 2.48 1.94
N ALA A 19 2.26 2.10 2.62
CA ALA A 19 3.43 2.98 2.77
C ALA A 19 4.03 3.36 1.41
N THR A 20 4.19 2.38 0.52
CA THR A 20 4.70 2.61 -0.84
C THR A 20 3.78 3.53 -1.64
N ALA A 21 2.46 3.34 -1.53
CA ALA A 21 1.49 4.17 -2.21
C ALA A 21 1.48 5.61 -1.64
N ASN A 22 1.49 5.79 -0.33
CA ASN A 22 1.55 7.11 0.32
C ASN A 22 2.79 7.90 -0.12
N PHE A 23 3.94 7.24 -0.15
CA PHE A 23 5.19 7.88 -0.60
C PHE A 23 5.12 8.24 -2.09
N GLY A 24 4.63 7.31 -2.94
CA GLY A 24 4.49 7.56 -4.38
C GLY A 24 3.51 8.67 -4.71
N ILE A 25 2.40 8.74 -4.00
CA ILE A 25 1.42 9.83 -4.15
C ILE A 25 2.06 11.15 -3.71
N SER A 26 2.78 11.18 -2.59
CA SER A 26 3.48 12.39 -2.12
C SER A 26 4.50 12.88 -3.15
N GLU A 27 5.31 11.99 -3.74
CA GLU A 27 6.24 12.32 -4.83
C GLU A 27 5.48 12.85 -6.05
N GLY A 28 4.46 12.12 -6.50
CA GLY A 28 3.68 12.49 -7.67
C GLY A 28 3.02 13.87 -7.55
N LEU A 29 2.55 14.22 -6.35
CA LEU A 29 2.01 15.56 -6.04
C LEU A 29 3.10 16.61 -6.00
N HIS A 30 4.23 16.31 -5.36
CA HIS A 30 5.38 17.23 -5.24
C HIS A 30 5.93 17.64 -6.63
N VAL A 31 6.05 16.68 -7.54
CA VAL A 31 6.57 16.92 -8.91
C VAL A 31 5.67 17.86 -9.72
N GLN A 32 4.38 18.02 -9.38
CA GLN A 32 3.52 19.00 -10.04
C GLN A 32 3.97 20.45 -9.79
N GLY A 33 4.75 20.72 -8.73
CA GLY A 33 5.40 21.99 -8.45
C GLY A 33 4.50 23.07 -7.82
N ASP A 34 3.19 22.87 -7.78
CA ASP A 34 2.21 23.80 -7.20
C ASP A 34 1.43 23.21 -6.02
N ILE A 35 1.85 22.04 -5.50
CA ILE A 35 1.23 21.37 -4.37
C ILE A 35 2.25 21.22 -3.23
N GLU A 36 1.84 21.67 -2.05
CA GLU A 36 2.53 21.46 -0.79
C GLU A 36 1.75 20.45 0.04
N THR A 37 2.37 19.33 0.39
CA THR A 37 1.74 18.26 1.17
C THR A 37 2.26 18.28 2.60
N THR A 38 1.34 18.36 3.56
CA THR A 38 1.60 18.11 4.99
C THR A 38 1.01 16.75 5.34
N LEU A 39 1.88 15.77 5.62
CA LEU A 39 1.51 14.40 5.95
C LEU A 39 1.51 14.19 7.46
N CYS A 40 0.34 13.89 8.01
CA CYS A 40 0.17 13.48 9.40
C CYS A 40 0.36 11.98 9.52
N LEU A 41 1.21 11.55 10.46
CA LEU A 41 1.42 10.14 10.79
C LEU A 41 1.19 9.90 12.29
N PRO A 42 0.54 8.80 12.71
CA PRO A 42 0.30 8.54 14.13
C PRO A 42 1.60 8.40 14.92
N HIS A 43 2.57 7.64 14.40
CA HIS A 43 3.86 7.38 15.05
C HIS A 43 5.02 7.34 14.03
N PRO A 44 5.53 8.48 13.58
CA PRO A 44 6.78 8.49 12.84
C PRO A 44 7.97 8.23 13.77
N PHE A 45 9.02 7.60 13.24
CA PHE A 45 10.22 7.19 13.97
C PHE A 45 11.34 8.25 13.92
N GLY A 46 11.22 9.24 13.03
CA GLY A 46 12.16 10.34 12.87
C GLY A 46 13.18 10.17 11.75
N ASP A 47 13.09 9.06 11.02
CA ASP A 47 13.94 8.75 9.85
C ASP A 47 13.12 8.64 8.55
N GLU A 48 11.84 9.06 8.58
CA GLU A 48 11.00 9.11 7.40
C GLU A 48 11.55 10.07 6.35
N ASP A 49 11.38 9.69 5.08
CA ASP A 49 11.80 10.48 3.95
C ASP A 49 10.91 11.72 3.73
N GLN A 50 11.42 12.90 4.08
CA GLN A 50 10.68 14.16 4.01
C GLN A 50 10.87 14.94 2.69
N ARG A 51 11.44 14.32 1.66
CA ARG A 51 11.69 15.01 0.37
C ARG A 51 10.41 15.51 -0.31
N PHE A 52 9.29 14.84 -0.10
CA PHE A 52 8.05 15.07 -0.86
C PHE A 52 6.88 15.54 -0.02
N ALA A 53 6.98 15.48 1.31
CA ALA A 53 5.95 15.94 2.22
C ALA A 53 6.56 16.44 3.54
N ASN A 54 5.94 17.46 4.12
CA ASN A 54 6.22 17.88 5.49
C ASN A 54 5.53 16.91 6.45
N ILE A 55 6.27 16.26 7.36
CA ILE A 55 5.70 15.26 8.27
C ILE A 55 5.33 15.90 9.60
N VAL A 56 4.09 15.66 10.04
CA VAL A 56 3.60 15.98 11.38
C VAL A 56 3.47 14.69 12.18
N ALA A 57 4.23 14.60 13.28
CA ALA A 57 4.17 13.50 14.22
C ALA A 57 2.97 13.69 15.17
N MET A 58 1.91 12.92 14.99
CA MET A 58 0.70 13.06 15.78
C MET A 58 0.90 12.68 17.25
N ASN A 59 1.82 11.76 17.53
CA ASN A 59 2.27 11.44 18.90
C ASN A 59 3.07 12.55 19.60
N CYS A 60 3.36 13.66 18.90
CA CYS A 60 4.01 14.84 19.45
C CYS A 60 3.04 16.04 19.58
N VAL A 61 1.84 15.96 19.04
CA VAL A 61 0.84 17.05 19.12
C VAL A 61 0.24 17.10 20.52
N PRO A 62 0.41 18.22 21.25
CA PRO A 62 -0.06 18.32 22.63
C PRO A 62 -1.61 18.44 22.68
N ILE A 63 -2.23 17.61 23.51
CA ILE A 63 -3.66 17.65 23.83
C ILE A 63 -3.91 18.00 25.30
N ALA A 64 -2.85 17.99 26.14
CA ALA A 64 -2.90 18.42 27.52
C ALA A 64 -1.75 19.40 27.79
N TYR A 65 -2.01 20.40 28.66
CA TYR A 65 -0.98 21.36 29.02
C TYR A 65 0.14 20.67 29.82
N ARG A 66 1.37 20.77 29.29
CA ARG A 66 2.62 20.37 29.98
C ARG A 66 3.63 21.50 29.86
N ASP A 67 4.38 21.72 30.93
CA ASP A 67 5.53 22.60 30.90
C ASP A 67 6.75 21.80 30.43
N VAL A 68 7.13 21.99 29.17
CA VAL A 68 8.21 21.24 28.53
C VAL A 68 9.32 22.20 28.12
N ASP A 69 10.55 21.80 28.44
CA ASP A 69 11.74 22.55 28.06
C ASP A 69 11.88 22.60 26.53
N TYR A 70 12.23 23.80 26.01
CA TYR A 70 12.40 24.02 24.57
C TYR A 70 13.51 23.17 23.96
N ASP A 71 14.65 23.02 24.65
CA ASP A 71 15.77 22.22 24.16
C ASP A 71 15.41 20.73 24.11
N TYR A 72 14.60 20.27 25.06
CA TYR A 72 14.05 18.91 25.04
C TYR A 72 13.17 18.70 23.81
N VAL A 73 12.25 19.61 23.52
CA VAL A 73 11.39 19.57 22.31
C VAL A 73 12.22 19.54 21.04
N LYS A 74 13.18 20.48 20.92
CA LYS A 74 14.06 20.61 19.76
C LYS A 74 14.88 19.35 19.49
N ASN A 75 15.43 18.73 20.54
CA ASN A 75 16.27 17.55 20.41
C ASN A 75 15.47 16.28 20.11
N ARG A 76 14.25 16.20 20.59
CA ARG A 76 13.42 15.00 20.45
C ARG A 76 12.55 15.00 19.18
N ILE A 77 11.98 16.13 18.81
CA ILE A 77 10.98 16.21 17.74
C ILE A 77 11.37 17.13 16.57
N GLY A 78 12.49 17.84 16.68
CA GLY A 78 12.91 18.83 15.67
C GLY A 78 13.12 18.29 14.25
N ASN A 79 13.31 16.97 14.09
CA ASN A 79 13.45 16.32 12.79
C ASN A 79 12.11 15.85 12.18
N ILE A 80 11.08 15.66 13.00
CA ILE A 80 9.77 15.12 12.59
C ILE A 80 8.64 16.11 12.76
N MET A 81 8.88 17.20 13.46
CA MET A 81 7.93 18.26 13.67
C MET A 81 8.68 19.57 13.95
N ASN A 82 8.29 20.67 13.30
CA ASN A 82 8.85 21.97 13.60
C ASN A 82 8.56 22.32 15.07
N PRO A 83 9.59 22.64 15.91
CA PRO A 83 9.38 23.01 17.31
C PRO A 83 8.47 24.23 17.49
N ASP A 84 8.50 25.20 16.56
CA ASP A 84 7.61 26.36 16.62
C ASP A 84 6.14 25.94 16.43
N LEU A 85 5.89 24.99 15.53
CA LEU A 85 4.56 24.39 15.33
C LEU A 85 4.08 23.67 16.60
N TYR A 86 4.97 23.01 17.36
CA TYR A 86 4.62 22.41 18.64
C TYR A 86 4.04 23.45 19.62
N TYR A 87 4.65 24.62 19.72
CA TYR A 87 4.16 25.69 20.59
C TYR A 87 2.89 26.33 20.10
N GLU A 88 2.68 26.43 18.79
CA GLU A 88 1.43 26.88 18.22
C GLU A 88 0.29 25.88 18.53
N LEU A 89 0.50 24.59 18.29
CA LEU A 89 -0.45 23.53 18.56
C LEU A 89 -0.83 23.44 20.04
N ARG A 90 0.14 23.69 20.93
CA ARG A 90 -0.08 23.71 22.38
C ARG A 90 -1.17 24.69 22.83
N ASN A 91 -1.39 25.77 22.08
CA ASN A 91 -2.41 26.77 22.40
C ASN A 91 -3.84 26.28 22.09
N TYR A 92 -3.99 25.16 21.39
CA TYR A 92 -5.28 24.54 21.01
C TYR A 92 -5.64 23.35 21.88
N ILE A 93 -5.26 23.37 23.18
CA ILE A 93 -5.51 22.26 24.10
C ILE A 93 -7.02 22.04 24.29
N TYR A 94 -7.42 20.78 24.20
CA TYR A 94 -8.76 20.36 24.59
C TYR A 94 -8.87 20.20 26.11
N ALA A 95 -9.56 21.10 26.79
CA ALA A 95 -9.71 21.07 28.24
C ALA A 95 -10.52 19.88 28.78
N ASP A 96 -11.24 19.15 27.92
CA ASP A 96 -12.16 18.08 28.31
C ASP A 96 -11.52 16.67 28.36
N PHE A 97 -10.20 16.55 28.08
CA PHE A 97 -9.51 15.26 28.03
C PHE A 97 -8.80 14.87 29.35
N ASN A 98 -9.39 15.17 30.49
CA ASN A 98 -8.83 14.87 31.82
C ASN A 98 -8.61 13.37 32.12
N TYR A 99 -9.03 12.45 31.24
CA TYR A 99 -8.97 11.01 31.44
C TYR A 99 -8.04 10.29 30.44
N MET A 100 -7.38 11.01 29.53
CA MET A 100 -6.51 10.39 28.55
C MET A 100 -5.08 10.23 29.08
N HIS A 101 -4.49 9.07 28.84
CA HIS A 101 -3.07 8.85 29.10
C HIS A 101 -2.24 9.68 28.11
N VAL A 102 -1.47 10.61 28.64
CA VAL A 102 -0.57 11.45 27.83
C VAL A 102 0.89 11.21 28.24
N ASN A 103 1.79 11.34 27.28
CA ASN A 103 3.23 11.26 27.48
C ASN A 103 3.79 12.55 28.09
N ASP A 104 5.13 12.62 28.22
CA ASP A 104 5.83 13.79 28.79
C ASP A 104 5.64 15.10 27.98
N LEU A 105 5.27 15.00 26.70
CA LEU A 105 4.93 16.13 25.85
C LEU A 105 3.49 16.63 26.02
N GLY A 106 2.67 15.93 26.81
CA GLY A 106 1.24 16.19 26.90
C GLY A 106 0.45 15.66 25.71
N ALA A 107 1.02 14.77 24.91
CA ALA A 107 0.47 14.16 23.72
C ALA A 107 0.11 12.69 23.94
N MET A 108 -0.72 12.12 23.07
CA MET A 108 -1.06 10.69 23.10
C MET A 108 0.06 9.84 22.51
N ASP A 109 0.29 8.67 23.12
CA ASP A 109 1.20 7.67 22.55
C ASP A 109 0.51 6.79 21.52
N PHE A 110 1.29 6.34 20.53
CA PHE A 110 0.91 5.36 19.54
C PHE A 110 1.98 4.28 19.47
N ALA A 111 1.56 3.03 19.32
CA ALA A 111 2.48 1.90 19.24
C ALA A 111 3.25 1.84 17.91
N GLY A 112 2.69 2.44 16.86
CA GLY A 112 3.14 2.28 15.48
C GLY A 112 2.70 0.94 14.88
N GLY A 113 2.54 0.86 13.57
CA GLY A 113 2.08 -0.33 12.88
C GLY A 113 0.63 -0.70 13.18
N TYR A 114 0.36 -1.98 13.47
CA TYR A 114 -0.99 -2.53 13.64
C TYR A 114 -1.12 -3.23 15.00
N PRO A 115 -1.27 -2.49 16.10
CA PRO A 115 -1.36 -3.05 17.44
C PRO A 115 -2.72 -3.70 17.72
N ALA A 116 -2.80 -4.43 18.85
CA ALA A 116 -4.04 -5.10 19.26
C ALA A 116 -5.18 -4.12 19.61
N ASN A 117 -4.84 -2.90 20.07
CA ASN A 117 -5.77 -1.80 20.38
C ASN A 117 -5.98 -0.83 19.21
N LEU A 118 -5.88 -1.30 17.98
CA LEU A 118 -5.91 -0.48 16.76
C LEU A 118 -7.09 0.49 16.68
N HIS A 119 -8.29 0.07 17.12
CA HIS A 119 -9.48 0.93 17.11
C HIS A 119 -9.36 2.13 18.07
N GLU A 120 -8.70 1.93 19.20
CA GLU A 120 -8.41 3.02 20.14
C GLU A 120 -7.43 4.01 19.52
N GLU A 121 -6.37 3.52 18.86
CA GLU A 121 -5.40 4.39 18.18
C GLU A 121 -6.03 5.18 17.02
N ILE A 122 -6.94 4.57 16.25
CA ILE A 122 -7.71 5.27 15.21
C ILE A 122 -8.53 6.41 15.82
N ASN A 123 -9.19 6.17 16.95
CA ASN A 123 -9.97 7.21 17.65
C ASN A 123 -9.06 8.33 18.16
N ASN A 124 -7.95 8.00 18.79
CA ASN A 124 -6.96 8.96 19.28
C ASN A 124 -6.39 9.81 18.14
N TYR A 125 -6.07 9.16 17.02
CA TYR A 125 -5.62 9.82 15.80
C TYR A 125 -6.65 10.84 15.27
N SER A 126 -7.93 10.46 15.27
CA SER A 126 -9.03 11.34 14.87
C SER A 126 -9.14 12.58 15.79
N ILE A 127 -8.98 12.40 17.09
CA ILE A 127 -9.03 13.53 18.05
C ILE A 127 -7.92 14.53 17.76
N ILE A 128 -6.68 14.05 17.60
CA ILE A 128 -5.53 14.91 17.32
C ILE A 128 -5.65 15.58 15.94
N ALA A 129 -6.24 14.89 14.96
CA ALA A 129 -6.50 15.46 13.64
C ALA A 129 -7.36 16.73 13.71
N GLY A 130 -8.34 16.77 14.62
CA GLY A 130 -9.15 17.98 14.87
C GLY A 130 -8.34 19.16 15.44
N VAL A 131 -7.30 18.90 16.23
CA VAL A 131 -6.37 19.94 16.73
C VAL A 131 -5.52 20.48 15.57
N VAL A 132 -4.88 19.59 14.84
CA VAL A 132 -4.03 19.93 13.69
C VAL A 132 -4.81 20.71 12.63
N ALA A 133 -6.02 20.26 12.33
CA ALA A 133 -6.88 20.88 11.32
C ALA A 133 -7.33 22.31 11.65
N ARG A 134 -7.33 22.71 12.92
CA ARG A 134 -7.64 24.09 13.33
C ARG A 134 -6.43 25.01 13.26
N THR A 135 -5.23 24.45 13.31
CA THR A 135 -3.99 25.20 13.43
C THR A 135 -3.30 25.41 12.08
N LEU A 136 -3.29 24.37 11.24
CA LEU A 136 -2.59 24.42 9.96
C LEU A 136 -3.43 25.13 8.89
N ASP A 137 -2.72 25.78 7.96
CA ASP A 137 -3.29 26.38 6.76
C ASP A 137 -3.23 25.37 5.60
N TYR A 138 -4.37 24.99 5.06
CA TYR A 138 -4.51 24.08 3.93
C TYR A 138 -5.82 24.32 3.16
N ASP A 139 -5.89 23.82 1.94
CA ASP A 139 -7.02 23.99 1.04
C ASP A 139 -7.94 22.77 1.04
N ILE A 140 -7.35 21.56 1.12
CA ILE A 140 -8.04 20.29 0.96
C ILE A 140 -7.48 19.22 1.91
N ILE A 141 -8.33 18.27 2.29
CA ILE A 141 -7.98 17.13 3.15
C ILE A 141 -7.91 15.87 2.29
N HIS A 142 -6.89 15.01 2.52
CA HIS A 142 -6.77 13.71 1.86
C HIS A 142 -6.47 12.62 2.89
N ALA A 143 -7.35 11.63 3.03
CA ALA A 143 -7.23 10.53 3.99
C ALA A 143 -7.08 9.17 3.27
N HIS A 144 -6.13 8.35 3.73
CA HIS A 144 -5.74 7.09 3.10
C HIS A 144 -6.18 5.87 3.90
N ASP A 145 -7.11 5.10 3.35
CA ASP A 145 -7.73 3.91 3.94
C ASP A 145 -8.53 4.17 5.24
N TRP A 146 -9.28 3.18 5.65
CA TRP A 146 -10.21 3.23 6.77
C TRP A 146 -9.59 3.66 8.11
N LEU A 147 -8.30 3.40 8.30
CA LEU A 147 -7.54 3.80 9.49
C LEU A 147 -7.52 5.32 9.69
N THR A 148 -7.59 6.07 8.60
CA THR A 148 -7.44 7.54 8.59
C THR A 148 -8.74 8.28 8.28
N TYR A 149 -9.79 7.58 7.86
CA TYR A 149 -11.07 8.24 7.55
C TYR A 149 -11.67 8.99 8.74
N PRO A 150 -11.66 8.46 9.98
CA PRO A 150 -12.13 9.23 11.13
C PRO A 150 -11.33 10.52 11.36
N ALA A 151 -10.02 10.52 11.12
CA ALA A 151 -9.19 11.73 11.19
C ALA A 151 -9.58 12.75 10.10
N GLY A 152 -9.74 12.29 8.86
CA GLY A 152 -10.20 13.12 7.75
C GLY A 152 -11.60 13.74 7.99
N LEU A 153 -12.53 12.95 8.52
CA LEU A 153 -13.88 13.41 8.86
C LEU A 153 -13.87 14.48 9.95
N HIS A 154 -13.10 14.27 11.01
CA HIS A 154 -12.98 15.25 12.09
C HIS A 154 -12.31 16.54 11.60
N ALA A 155 -11.25 16.42 10.78
CA ALA A 155 -10.61 17.57 10.15
C ALA A 155 -11.60 18.37 9.27
N LYS A 156 -12.42 17.69 8.46
CA LYS A 156 -13.49 18.30 7.66
C LYS A 156 -14.51 18.99 8.55
N GLN A 157 -14.96 18.34 9.61
CA GLN A 157 -15.96 18.90 10.54
C GLN A 157 -15.51 20.22 11.18
N VAL A 158 -14.23 20.30 11.60
CA VAL A 158 -13.72 21.48 12.32
C VAL A 158 -13.27 22.62 11.41
N SER A 159 -12.89 22.30 10.16
CA SER A 159 -12.35 23.30 9.23
C SER A 159 -13.34 23.73 8.14
N GLY A 160 -14.33 22.90 7.84
CA GLY A 160 -15.22 23.07 6.69
C GLY A 160 -14.55 22.84 5.33
N LYS A 161 -13.30 22.40 5.29
CA LYS A 161 -12.56 22.11 4.05
C LYS A 161 -13.02 20.79 3.43
N PRO A 162 -12.97 20.64 2.09
CA PRO A 162 -13.39 19.41 1.42
C PRO A 162 -12.46 18.24 1.73
N LEU A 163 -13.04 17.05 1.78
CA LEU A 163 -12.36 15.77 2.07
C LEU A 163 -12.32 14.88 0.84
N CYS A 164 -11.14 14.53 0.40
CA CYS A 164 -10.87 13.41 -0.48
C CYS A 164 -10.48 12.19 0.36
N ILE A 165 -10.98 11.01 0.03
CA ILE A 165 -10.50 9.75 0.59
C ILE A 165 -9.90 8.88 -0.51
N HIS A 166 -8.85 8.12 -0.15
CA HIS A 166 -8.21 7.17 -1.04
C HIS A 166 -8.42 5.76 -0.52
N VAL A 167 -9.06 4.93 -1.33
CA VAL A 167 -9.40 3.55 -1.01
C VAL A 167 -8.32 2.65 -1.60
N HIS A 168 -7.38 2.19 -0.77
CA HIS A 168 -6.32 1.26 -1.18
C HIS A 168 -6.77 -0.20 -1.09
N ALA A 169 -7.69 -0.52 -0.18
CA ALA A 169 -8.37 -1.79 -0.08
C ALA A 169 -9.66 -1.62 0.74
N THR A 170 -10.63 -2.49 0.51
CA THR A 170 -11.84 -2.58 1.33
C THR A 170 -11.79 -3.82 2.22
N ASP A 171 -12.68 -3.88 3.22
CA ASP A 171 -12.81 -5.08 4.04
C ASP A 171 -13.36 -6.27 3.22
N PHE A 172 -14.08 -6.03 2.13
CA PHE A 172 -14.47 -7.08 1.17
C PHE A 172 -13.26 -7.80 0.56
N ASP A 173 -12.18 -7.07 0.27
CA ASP A 173 -10.94 -7.65 -0.26
C ASP A 173 -10.23 -8.50 0.79
N ARG A 174 -10.17 -8.02 2.05
CA ARG A 174 -9.46 -8.67 3.15
C ARG A 174 -10.16 -9.93 3.64
N SER A 175 -11.50 -9.96 3.59
CA SER A 175 -12.35 -10.99 4.20
C SER A 175 -13.00 -11.97 3.21
N ARG A 176 -12.68 -11.87 1.90
CA ARG A 176 -13.41 -12.60 0.85
C ARG A 176 -14.94 -12.37 0.92
N GLY A 177 -15.36 -11.16 1.26
CA GLY A 177 -16.77 -10.78 1.34
C GLY A 177 -17.44 -11.01 2.70
N GLN A 178 -16.75 -11.58 3.70
CA GLN A 178 -17.25 -11.71 5.07
C GLN A 178 -16.80 -10.51 5.92
N VAL A 179 -17.35 -9.34 5.62
CA VAL A 179 -16.88 -8.08 6.20
C VAL A 179 -17.07 -8.01 7.71
N ASN A 180 -16.10 -7.40 8.39
CA ASN A 180 -16.20 -7.00 9.78
C ASN A 180 -17.15 -5.79 9.88
N PRO A 181 -18.27 -5.87 10.64
CA PRO A 181 -19.24 -4.78 10.69
C PRO A 181 -18.67 -3.45 11.17
N THR A 182 -17.70 -3.47 12.08
CA THR A 182 -17.06 -2.26 12.61
C THR A 182 -16.20 -1.59 11.53
N VAL A 183 -15.38 -2.36 10.83
CA VAL A 183 -14.55 -1.83 9.74
C VAL A 183 -15.41 -1.32 8.59
N TYR A 184 -16.42 -2.10 8.19
CA TYR A 184 -17.39 -1.67 7.19
C TYR A 184 -18.08 -0.35 7.57
N GLY A 185 -18.46 -0.20 8.85
CA GLY A 185 -19.08 1.03 9.36
C GLY A 185 -18.16 2.24 9.21
N ILE A 186 -16.87 2.11 9.55
CA ILE A 186 -15.87 3.18 9.41
C ILE A 186 -15.62 3.50 7.93
N GLU A 187 -15.46 2.47 7.09
CA GLU A 187 -15.28 2.66 5.65
C GLU A 187 -16.48 3.38 5.04
N LYS A 188 -17.70 2.93 5.37
CA LYS A 188 -18.93 3.53 4.86
C LYS A 188 -19.11 4.98 5.32
N ASP A 189 -18.88 5.28 6.60
CA ASP A 189 -18.99 6.64 7.13
C ASP A 189 -18.01 7.59 6.44
N GLY A 190 -16.75 7.15 6.26
CA GLY A 190 -15.77 7.90 5.49
C GLY A 190 -16.22 8.17 4.05
N MET A 191 -16.72 7.14 3.38
CA MET A 191 -17.21 7.24 2.00
C MET A 191 -18.46 8.12 1.88
N ASP A 192 -19.43 8.00 2.79
CA ASP A 192 -20.68 8.76 2.76
C ASP A 192 -20.41 10.28 2.88
N ASN A 193 -19.44 10.66 3.69
CA ASN A 193 -19.11 12.05 4.01
C ASN A 193 -17.97 12.65 3.19
N ALA A 194 -17.29 11.89 2.34
CA ALA A 194 -16.27 12.40 1.44
C ALA A 194 -16.87 13.17 0.26
N ASP A 195 -16.19 14.23 -0.17
CA ASP A 195 -16.52 15.01 -1.37
C ASP A 195 -15.98 14.35 -2.63
N CYS A 196 -14.87 13.63 -2.53
CA CYS A 196 -14.24 12.85 -3.59
C CYS A 196 -13.72 11.52 -3.04
N ILE A 197 -13.96 10.44 -3.77
CA ILE A 197 -13.47 9.10 -3.44
C ILE A 197 -12.55 8.62 -4.57
N MET A 198 -11.30 8.35 -4.24
CA MET A 198 -10.29 7.83 -5.15
C MET A 198 -10.08 6.35 -4.87
N CYS A 199 -10.19 5.50 -5.88
CA CYS A 199 -10.03 4.05 -5.77
C CYS A 199 -8.84 3.60 -6.61
N VAL A 200 -8.00 2.72 -6.07
CA VAL A 200 -6.75 2.27 -6.73
C VAL A 200 -6.98 1.44 -8.01
N SER A 201 -8.23 1.08 -8.30
CA SER A 201 -8.61 0.35 -9.52
C SER A 201 -10.10 0.52 -9.82
N GLU A 202 -10.50 0.15 -11.03
CA GLU A 202 -11.92 0.03 -11.39
C GLU A 202 -12.60 -1.09 -10.60
N LEU A 203 -11.88 -2.18 -10.32
CA LEU A 203 -12.35 -3.26 -9.45
C LEU A 203 -12.76 -2.71 -8.07
N THR A 204 -11.89 -1.93 -7.43
CA THR A 204 -12.17 -1.29 -6.13
C THR A 204 -13.29 -0.25 -6.28
N ARG A 205 -13.30 0.53 -7.37
CA ARG A 205 -14.36 1.50 -7.67
C ARG A 205 -15.74 0.84 -7.74
N GLN A 206 -15.85 -0.29 -8.43
CA GLN A 206 -17.10 -1.05 -8.51
C GLN A 206 -17.53 -1.60 -7.15
N THR A 207 -16.58 -2.04 -6.32
CA THR A 207 -16.88 -2.46 -4.93
C THR A 207 -17.43 -1.28 -4.13
N VAL A 208 -16.83 -0.11 -4.21
CA VAL A 208 -17.27 1.11 -3.52
C VAL A 208 -18.68 1.54 -3.97
N ILE A 209 -18.96 1.52 -5.25
CA ILE A 209 -20.27 1.86 -5.78
C ILE A 209 -21.34 0.83 -5.36
N ASN A 210 -21.05 -0.46 -5.55
CA ASN A 210 -22.05 -1.51 -5.42
C ASN A 210 -22.25 -1.98 -3.97
N GLN A 211 -21.18 -2.08 -3.17
CA GLN A 211 -21.23 -2.62 -1.82
C GLN A 211 -21.39 -1.53 -0.74
N TYR A 212 -20.82 -0.35 -0.96
CA TYR A 212 -20.98 0.81 -0.07
C TYR A 212 -22.03 1.80 -0.54
N HIS A 213 -22.66 1.55 -1.71
CA HIS A 213 -23.74 2.34 -2.30
C HIS A 213 -23.38 3.81 -2.52
N GLN A 214 -22.15 4.05 -3.01
CA GLN A 214 -21.68 5.40 -3.25
C GLN A 214 -22.13 5.95 -4.61
N ASP A 215 -22.35 7.27 -4.67
CA ASP A 215 -22.68 7.96 -5.93
C ASP A 215 -21.50 7.87 -6.90
N PRO A 216 -21.67 7.25 -8.08
CA PRO A 216 -20.60 7.11 -9.08
C PRO A 216 -19.95 8.43 -9.52
N ARG A 217 -20.66 9.56 -9.35
CA ARG A 217 -20.18 10.90 -9.78
C ARG A 217 -19.06 11.42 -8.88
N LYS A 218 -18.92 10.92 -7.64
CA LYS A 218 -17.85 11.31 -6.72
C LYS A 218 -16.77 10.22 -6.58
N VAL A 219 -16.87 9.07 -7.28
CA VAL A 219 -15.95 7.94 -7.19
C VAL A 219 -15.10 7.84 -8.46
N PHE A 220 -13.79 7.94 -8.33
CA PHE A 220 -12.83 7.98 -9.44
C PHE A 220 -11.77 6.89 -9.29
N THR A 221 -11.34 6.33 -10.41
CA THR A 221 -10.22 5.39 -10.44
C THR A 221 -8.90 6.15 -10.53
N VAL A 222 -7.98 5.86 -9.62
CA VAL A 222 -6.62 6.41 -9.54
C VAL A 222 -5.67 5.23 -9.34
N HIS A 223 -5.20 4.64 -10.43
CA HIS A 223 -4.29 3.49 -10.37
C HIS A 223 -2.98 3.87 -9.68
N ASN A 224 -2.42 2.94 -8.91
CA ASN A 224 -1.07 3.10 -8.37
C ASN A 224 -0.02 2.99 -9.49
N ALA A 225 1.21 3.34 -9.16
CA ALA A 225 2.36 3.20 -10.04
C ALA A 225 3.49 2.42 -9.35
N VAL A 226 4.65 2.40 -9.98
CA VAL A 226 5.86 1.77 -9.45
C VAL A 226 7.03 2.74 -9.54
N TYR A 227 7.96 2.65 -8.59
CA TYR A 227 9.20 3.44 -8.63
C TYR A 227 10.15 2.91 -9.69
N PRO A 228 10.87 3.79 -10.42
CA PRO A 228 11.99 3.35 -11.22
C PRO A 228 13.02 2.61 -10.36
N LEU A 229 13.65 1.57 -10.90
CA LEU A 229 14.72 0.88 -10.21
C LEU A 229 15.86 1.86 -9.91
N THR A 230 16.34 1.87 -8.66
CA THR A 230 17.57 2.60 -8.32
C THR A 230 18.76 2.03 -9.08
N GLN A 231 19.83 2.81 -9.25
CA GLN A 231 21.04 2.35 -9.93
C GLN A 231 21.57 1.07 -9.28
N GLU A 232 21.63 1.00 -7.96
CA GLU A 232 22.08 -0.18 -7.22
C GLU A 232 21.26 -1.43 -7.59
N ILE A 233 19.93 -1.30 -7.65
CA ILE A 233 19.05 -2.40 -8.02
C ILE A 233 19.17 -2.71 -9.52
N ALA A 234 19.30 -1.71 -10.38
CA ALA A 234 19.45 -1.92 -11.81
C ALA A 234 20.72 -2.73 -12.15
N GLU A 235 21.81 -2.51 -11.41
CA GLU A 235 23.10 -3.18 -11.55
C GLU A 235 23.12 -4.63 -11.02
N ILE A 236 22.12 -5.08 -10.24
CA ILE A 236 22.03 -6.49 -9.83
C ILE A 236 21.92 -7.36 -11.09
N PRO A 237 22.86 -8.29 -11.31
CA PRO A 237 22.86 -9.13 -12.50
C PRO A 237 21.67 -10.10 -12.47
N ARG A 238 21.01 -10.26 -13.61
CA ARG A 238 20.07 -11.37 -13.78
C ARG A 238 20.86 -12.67 -14.01
N PRO A 239 20.62 -13.74 -13.24
CA PRO A 239 21.26 -15.02 -13.47
C PRO A 239 20.95 -15.55 -14.88
N ASP A 240 21.94 -16.15 -15.55
CA ASP A 240 21.70 -16.92 -16.77
C ASP A 240 21.08 -18.27 -16.39
N HIS A 241 19.82 -18.48 -16.76
CA HIS A 241 19.09 -19.73 -16.52
C HIS A 241 18.99 -20.62 -17.75
N LYS A 242 19.79 -20.37 -18.83
CA LYS A 242 19.84 -21.24 -20.00
C LYS A 242 20.37 -22.62 -19.60
N GLY A 243 19.54 -23.64 -19.81
CA GLY A 243 19.91 -25.03 -19.48
C GLY A 243 19.93 -25.35 -17.97
N LYS A 244 19.52 -24.43 -17.10
CA LYS A 244 19.40 -24.62 -15.64
C LYS A 244 17.97 -24.79 -15.20
N GLU A 245 17.78 -25.19 -13.92
CA GLU A 245 16.44 -25.21 -13.29
C GLU A 245 15.83 -23.82 -13.34
N LYS A 246 14.55 -23.74 -13.70
CA LYS A 246 13.77 -22.51 -13.72
C LYS A 246 13.24 -22.17 -12.33
N LEU A 247 13.15 -20.88 -11.98
CA LEU A 247 12.61 -20.40 -10.73
C LEU A 247 11.28 -19.69 -10.95
N VAL A 248 10.23 -20.17 -10.28
CA VAL A 248 8.90 -19.57 -10.28
C VAL A 248 8.61 -19.01 -8.89
N THR A 249 8.29 -17.72 -8.79
CA THR A 249 8.19 -17.03 -7.53
C THR A 249 6.78 -16.46 -7.29
N PHE A 250 6.26 -16.75 -6.09
CA PHE A 250 5.20 -16.02 -5.42
C PHE A 250 5.84 -15.09 -4.40
N LEU A 251 5.45 -13.80 -4.38
CA LEU A 251 5.94 -12.82 -3.42
C LEU A 251 4.79 -11.97 -2.88
N GLY A 252 4.61 -11.96 -1.56
CA GLY A 252 3.56 -11.20 -0.91
C GLY A 252 3.16 -11.78 0.44
N ARG A 253 2.10 -11.21 1.04
CA ARG A 253 1.54 -11.77 2.27
C ARG A 253 0.96 -13.16 2.00
N ILE A 254 1.27 -14.12 2.86
CA ILE A 254 0.77 -15.50 2.72
C ILE A 254 -0.53 -15.62 3.49
N THR A 255 -1.58 -15.08 2.88
CA THR A 255 -2.94 -14.96 3.42
C THR A 255 -3.95 -15.45 2.40
N MET A 256 -5.16 -15.74 2.86
CA MET A 256 -6.26 -16.19 2.01
C MET A 256 -6.58 -15.25 0.83
N GLN A 257 -6.38 -13.93 1.01
CA GLN A 257 -6.57 -12.92 -0.04
C GLN A 257 -5.62 -13.13 -1.23
N LYS A 258 -4.38 -13.55 -0.97
CA LYS A 258 -3.34 -13.70 -1.99
C LYS A 258 -3.36 -15.06 -2.71
N GLY A 259 -4.18 -16.02 -2.24
CA GLY A 259 -4.39 -17.32 -2.91
C GLY A 259 -3.14 -18.20 -2.99
N PRO A 260 -2.32 -18.34 -1.91
CA PRO A 260 -1.10 -19.14 -1.97
C PRO A 260 -1.36 -20.63 -2.23
N GLU A 261 -2.55 -21.14 -1.88
CA GLU A 261 -2.98 -22.51 -2.15
C GLU A 261 -3.06 -22.81 -3.66
N TYR A 262 -3.52 -21.85 -4.47
CA TYR A 262 -3.59 -22.01 -5.92
C TYR A 262 -2.21 -22.11 -6.56
N PHE A 263 -1.24 -21.39 -5.99
CA PHE A 263 0.16 -21.48 -6.42
C PHE A 263 0.77 -22.86 -6.15
N ILE A 264 0.52 -23.45 -4.96
CA ILE A 264 1.00 -24.80 -4.61
C ILE A 264 0.36 -25.86 -5.52
N GLU A 265 -0.94 -25.77 -5.75
CA GLU A 265 -1.63 -26.76 -6.61
C GLU A 265 -1.17 -26.66 -8.08
N ALA A 266 -0.97 -25.44 -8.59
CA ALA A 266 -0.41 -25.26 -9.94
C ALA A 266 1.03 -25.78 -10.02
N ALA A 267 1.85 -25.55 -9.00
CA ALA A 267 3.22 -26.07 -8.92
C ALA A 267 3.23 -27.60 -8.94
N ASN A 268 2.31 -28.26 -8.21
CA ASN A 268 2.16 -29.70 -8.24
C ASN A 268 1.87 -30.21 -9.66
N MET A 269 0.96 -29.55 -10.40
CA MET A 269 0.67 -29.91 -11.79
C MET A 269 1.87 -29.71 -12.73
N VAL A 270 2.63 -28.62 -12.57
CA VAL A 270 3.84 -28.36 -13.35
C VAL A 270 4.88 -29.45 -13.07
N LEU A 271 5.10 -29.82 -11.82
CA LEU A 271 6.10 -30.82 -11.40
C LEU A 271 5.77 -32.25 -11.84
N HIS A 272 4.52 -32.55 -12.18
CA HIS A 272 4.13 -33.80 -12.87
C HIS A 272 4.58 -33.83 -14.34
N ARG A 273 4.77 -32.66 -14.97
CA ARG A 273 5.20 -32.54 -16.38
C ARG A 273 6.71 -32.39 -16.51
N THR A 274 7.36 -31.70 -15.56
CA THR A 274 8.79 -31.40 -15.58
C THR A 274 9.35 -31.26 -14.18
N ARG A 275 10.56 -31.79 -13.94
CA ARG A 275 11.29 -31.59 -12.68
C ARG A 275 12.32 -30.45 -12.76
N ASN A 276 12.44 -29.80 -13.91
CA ASN A 276 13.43 -28.73 -14.13
C ASN A 276 12.90 -27.33 -13.69
N VAL A 277 12.06 -27.31 -12.64
CA VAL A 277 11.48 -26.10 -12.09
C VAL A 277 11.53 -26.15 -10.57
N ARG A 278 11.90 -25.03 -9.95
CA ARG A 278 11.79 -24.78 -8.50
C ARG A 278 10.81 -23.67 -8.25
N PHE A 279 10.26 -23.68 -7.06
CA PHE A 279 9.27 -22.70 -6.61
C PHE A 279 9.77 -21.96 -5.37
N CYS A 280 9.56 -20.64 -5.35
CA CYS A 280 9.83 -19.80 -4.19
C CYS A 280 8.50 -19.18 -3.71
N MET A 281 8.19 -19.33 -2.43
CA MET A 281 7.07 -18.62 -1.79
C MET A 281 7.64 -17.68 -0.74
N ALA A 282 7.89 -16.44 -1.16
CA ALA A 282 8.46 -15.38 -0.33
C ALA A 282 7.38 -14.53 0.33
N GLY A 283 7.50 -14.33 1.63
CA GLY A 283 6.58 -13.55 2.44
C GLY A 283 6.30 -14.15 3.80
N SER A 284 5.35 -13.58 4.50
CA SER A 284 4.84 -14.07 5.78
C SER A 284 3.32 -13.93 5.84
N GLY A 285 2.69 -14.66 6.73
CA GLY A 285 1.24 -14.63 6.92
C GLY A 285 0.73 -15.84 7.68
N ASP A 286 -0.56 -15.78 8.02
CA ASP A 286 -1.26 -16.79 8.82
C ASP A 286 -1.34 -18.17 8.13
N MET A 287 -1.26 -18.21 6.80
CA MET A 287 -1.29 -19.45 6.02
C MET A 287 0.09 -20.09 5.78
N MET A 288 1.22 -19.49 6.23
CA MET A 288 2.56 -20.02 5.92
C MET A 288 2.71 -21.51 6.31
N ASN A 289 2.39 -21.87 7.53
CA ASN A 289 2.50 -23.25 7.99
C ASN A 289 1.61 -24.19 7.16
N GLN A 290 0.40 -23.76 6.85
CA GLN A 290 -0.52 -24.54 6.02
C GLN A 290 0.05 -24.80 4.63
N MET A 291 0.72 -23.80 4.01
CA MET A 291 1.34 -23.94 2.69
C MET A 291 2.53 -24.91 2.71
N ILE A 292 3.35 -24.87 3.76
CA ILE A 292 4.45 -25.83 3.95
C ILE A 292 3.89 -27.27 4.05
N TYR A 293 2.84 -27.46 4.85
CA TYR A 293 2.19 -28.77 4.98
C TYR A 293 1.55 -29.24 3.67
N LEU A 294 0.88 -28.34 2.93
CA LEU A 294 0.27 -28.67 1.64
C LEU A 294 1.34 -29.09 0.60
N ALA A 295 2.48 -28.40 0.53
CA ALA A 295 3.58 -28.80 -0.34
C ALA A 295 4.14 -30.19 0.03
N ALA A 296 4.24 -30.50 1.32
CA ALA A 296 4.66 -31.80 1.80
C ALA A 296 3.62 -32.89 1.49
N GLU A 297 2.35 -32.65 1.69
CA GLU A 297 1.23 -33.54 1.34
C GLU A 297 1.20 -33.89 -0.15
N ARG A 298 1.48 -32.90 -1.01
CA ARG A 298 1.60 -33.10 -2.46
C ARG A 298 2.92 -33.76 -2.89
N GLY A 299 3.85 -34.02 -1.96
CA GLY A 299 5.13 -34.66 -2.25
C GLY A 299 6.08 -33.79 -3.07
N ILE A 300 5.97 -32.47 -2.98
CA ILE A 300 6.75 -31.49 -3.75
C ILE A 300 7.58 -30.53 -2.88
N ALA A 301 7.63 -30.75 -1.59
CA ALA A 301 8.35 -29.85 -0.65
C ALA A 301 9.84 -29.69 -0.98
N ASP A 302 10.49 -30.72 -1.58
CA ASP A 302 11.86 -30.68 -2.04
C ASP A 302 12.11 -29.70 -3.21
N ARG A 303 11.04 -29.21 -3.83
CA ARG A 303 11.06 -28.25 -4.93
C ARG A 303 10.66 -26.83 -4.51
N PHE A 304 10.29 -26.65 -3.24
CA PHE A 304 9.90 -25.36 -2.69
C PHE A 304 10.99 -24.75 -1.82
N HIS A 305 11.11 -23.42 -1.91
CA HIS A 305 11.88 -22.59 -1.00
C HIS A 305 10.93 -21.59 -0.33
N PHE A 306 10.98 -21.51 1.01
CA PHE A 306 10.20 -20.59 1.83
C PHE A 306 11.15 -19.66 2.59
N PRO A 307 11.64 -18.58 1.98
CA PRO A 307 12.67 -17.73 2.59
C PRO A 307 12.12 -16.85 3.74
N GLY A 308 10.80 -16.76 3.88
CA GLY A 308 10.17 -15.83 4.81
C GLY A 308 9.98 -14.44 4.22
N PHE A 309 9.86 -13.44 5.09
CA PHE A 309 9.62 -12.06 4.68
C PHE A 309 10.89 -11.39 4.16
N MET A 310 10.82 -10.79 2.99
CA MET A 310 11.92 -10.08 2.33
C MET A 310 11.69 -8.57 2.32
N ARG A 311 12.76 -7.78 2.36
CA ARG A 311 12.71 -6.31 2.35
C ARG A 311 13.71 -5.69 1.39
N GLY A 312 13.36 -4.53 0.88
CA GLY A 312 14.26 -3.69 0.09
C GLY A 312 14.93 -4.46 -1.04
N LYS A 313 16.27 -4.49 -1.06
CA LYS A 313 17.08 -5.12 -2.11
C LYS A 313 16.81 -6.62 -2.30
N GLU A 314 16.53 -7.36 -1.22
CA GLU A 314 16.25 -8.81 -1.27
C GLU A 314 15.06 -9.14 -2.17
N VAL A 315 14.03 -8.27 -2.17
CA VAL A 315 12.86 -8.42 -3.06
C VAL A 315 13.29 -8.41 -4.52
N TYR A 316 14.09 -7.42 -4.90
CA TYR A 316 14.55 -7.27 -6.29
C TYR A 316 15.56 -8.33 -6.70
N GLU A 317 16.42 -8.79 -5.79
CA GLU A 317 17.31 -9.93 -6.01
C GLU A 317 16.50 -11.20 -6.30
N CYS A 318 15.46 -11.46 -5.52
CA CYS A 318 14.54 -12.57 -5.73
C CYS A 318 13.79 -12.46 -7.07
N LEU A 319 13.25 -11.28 -7.38
CA LEU A 319 12.54 -11.05 -8.64
C LEU A 319 13.46 -11.20 -9.86
N LYS A 320 14.67 -10.64 -9.81
CA LYS A 320 15.66 -10.79 -10.89
C LYS A 320 16.16 -12.22 -11.05
N ALA A 321 16.20 -12.99 -9.97
CA ALA A 321 16.55 -14.42 -10.02
C ALA A 321 15.41 -15.29 -10.57
N SER A 322 14.20 -14.77 -10.66
CA SER A 322 13.02 -15.52 -11.08
C SER A 322 12.84 -15.55 -12.60
N ASP A 323 12.40 -16.69 -13.13
CA ASP A 323 11.96 -16.83 -14.52
C ASP A 323 10.50 -16.47 -14.70
N VAL A 324 9.68 -16.65 -13.66
CA VAL A 324 8.24 -16.32 -13.66
C VAL A 324 7.85 -15.78 -12.30
N TYR A 325 7.12 -14.68 -12.28
CA TYR A 325 6.42 -14.19 -11.11
C TYR A 325 4.94 -14.57 -11.20
N VAL A 326 4.35 -15.01 -10.08
CA VAL A 326 2.95 -15.44 -10.03
C VAL A 326 2.21 -14.74 -8.90
N MET A 327 1.09 -14.11 -9.24
CA MET A 327 0.16 -13.49 -8.27
C MET A 327 -1.27 -14.03 -8.49
N PRO A 328 -1.64 -15.16 -7.87
CA PRO A 328 -2.94 -15.79 -8.04
C PRO A 328 -3.96 -15.27 -7.01
N SER A 329 -3.96 -13.96 -6.76
CA SER A 329 -4.79 -13.33 -5.73
C SER A 329 -6.27 -13.52 -6.00
N VAL A 330 -7.03 -13.83 -4.94
CA VAL A 330 -8.48 -13.96 -4.98
C VAL A 330 -9.16 -12.60 -5.15
N SER A 331 -8.60 -11.60 -4.47
CA SER A 331 -8.96 -10.18 -4.61
C SER A 331 -7.71 -9.35 -4.37
N GLU A 332 -7.30 -8.60 -5.38
CA GLU A 332 -6.15 -7.70 -5.29
C GLU A 332 -6.59 -6.30 -5.69
N PRO A 333 -6.73 -5.36 -4.76
CA PRO A 333 -7.20 -4.01 -5.09
C PRO A 333 -6.38 -3.35 -6.18
N PHE A 334 -5.05 -3.49 -6.15
CA PHE A 334 -4.19 -3.07 -7.25
C PHE A 334 -3.12 -4.12 -7.57
N GLY A 335 -2.09 -4.28 -6.71
CA GLY A 335 -0.95 -5.17 -6.90
C GLY A 335 0.25 -4.45 -7.53
N ILE A 336 1.13 -3.91 -6.68
CA ILE A 336 2.37 -3.24 -7.14
C ILE A 336 3.44 -4.29 -7.52
N SER A 337 3.51 -5.40 -6.84
CA SER A 337 4.55 -6.43 -7.03
C SER A 337 4.66 -7.03 -8.44
N PRO A 338 3.57 -7.19 -9.25
CA PRO A 338 3.72 -7.55 -10.66
C PRO A 338 4.47 -6.49 -11.47
N LEU A 339 4.26 -5.20 -11.17
CA LEU A 339 4.96 -4.11 -11.84
C LEU A 339 6.45 -4.14 -11.49
N GLU A 340 6.80 -4.38 -10.21
CA GLU A 340 8.19 -4.55 -9.75
C GLU A 340 8.87 -5.75 -10.44
N ALA A 341 8.15 -6.87 -10.57
CA ALA A 341 8.63 -8.05 -11.28
C ALA A 341 8.90 -7.75 -12.77
N MET A 342 7.96 -7.09 -13.43
CA MET A 342 8.10 -6.70 -14.84
C MET A 342 9.25 -5.70 -15.07
N GLN A 343 9.48 -4.75 -14.15
CA GLN A 343 10.66 -3.87 -14.18
C GLN A 343 11.97 -4.67 -14.11
N CYS A 344 11.99 -5.73 -13.32
CA CYS A 344 13.12 -6.66 -13.24
C CYS A 344 13.27 -7.52 -14.51
N GLY A 345 12.35 -7.44 -15.46
CA GLY A 345 12.29 -8.28 -16.65
C GLY A 345 11.82 -9.69 -16.35
N THR A 346 11.05 -9.87 -15.30
CA THR A 346 10.48 -11.16 -14.92
C THR A 346 9.05 -11.23 -15.43
N PRO A 347 8.74 -12.12 -16.39
CA PRO A 347 7.39 -12.34 -16.87
C PRO A 347 6.42 -12.63 -15.74
N SER A 348 5.27 -11.98 -15.78
CA SER A 348 4.28 -12.06 -14.70
C SER A 348 3.02 -12.81 -15.16
N ILE A 349 2.51 -13.68 -14.27
CA ILE A 349 1.20 -14.30 -14.37
C ILE A 349 0.36 -13.74 -13.23
N ILE A 350 -0.75 -13.08 -13.54
CA ILE A 350 -1.58 -12.39 -12.56
C ILE A 350 -3.02 -12.85 -12.63
N SER A 351 -3.71 -12.75 -11.50
CA SER A 351 -5.16 -12.94 -11.45
C SER A 351 -5.87 -11.80 -12.19
N LYS A 352 -6.92 -12.13 -12.95
CA LYS A 352 -7.87 -11.15 -13.51
C LYS A 352 -8.61 -10.37 -12.42
N GLN A 353 -8.68 -10.93 -11.21
CA GLN A 353 -9.29 -10.33 -10.03
C GLN A 353 -8.27 -9.41 -9.29
N SER A 354 -7.47 -8.68 -10.07
CA SER A 354 -6.51 -7.70 -9.56
C SER A 354 -6.59 -6.39 -10.34
N GLY A 355 -6.45 -5.27 -9.64
CA GLY A 355 -6.53 -3.93 -10.26
C GLY A 355 -5.42 -3.67 -11.29
N CYS A 356 -4.21 -4.20 -11.07
CA CYS A 356 -3.14 -4.07 -12.06
C CYS A 356 -3.45 -4.80 -13.39
N ALA A 357 -4.35 -5.79 -13.38
CA ALA A 357 -4.80 -6.45 -14.61
C ALA A 357 -5.56 -5.51 -15.56
N GLU A 358 -6.06 -4.40 -15.05
CA GLU A 358 -6.76 -3.39 -15.87
C GLU A 358 -5.80 -2.64 -16.81
N ILE A 359 -4.55 -2.45 -16.37
CA ILE A 359 -3.58 -1.60 -17.05
C ILE A 359 -2.40 -2.35 -17.66
N LEU A 360 -2.12 -3.58 -17.22
CA LEU A 360 -1.02 -4.41 -17.75
C LEU A 360 -1.52 -5.26 -18.91
N ASN A 361 -0.81 -5.24 -20.04
CA ASN A 361 -1.12 -6.01 -21.24
C ASN A 361 -0.05 -7.07 -21.55
N ASN A 362 1.20 -6.83 -21.17
CA ASN A 362 2.32 -7.72 -21.42
C ASN A 362 2.57 -8.68 -20.24
N CYS A 363 1.51 -9.30 -19.75
CA CYS A 363 1.51 -10.36 -18.73
C CYS A 363 0.43 -11.40 -19.06
N ILE A 364 0.49 -12.57 -18.47
CA ILE A 364 -0.57 -13.57 -18.64
C ILE A 364 -1.59 -13.36 -17.53
N LYS A 365 -2.88 -13.23 -17.92
CA LYS A 365 -4.01 -13.03 -16.99
C LYS A 365 -4.84 -14.31 -16.92
N ILE A 366 -5.00 -14.85 -15.72
CA ILE A 366 -5.80 -16.06 -15.45
C ILE A 366 -6.90 -15.77 -14.43
N ASP A 367 -7.92 -16.58 -14.37
CA ASP A 367 -8.82 -16.60 -13.22
C ASP A 367 -8.15 -17.37 -12.09
N TYR A 368 -8.13 -16.83 -10.85
CA TYR A 368 -7.35 -17.39 -9.73
C TYR A 368 -7.72 -18.86 -9.43
N TRP A 369 -8.97 -19.26 -9.69
CA TRP A 369 -9.46 -20.63 -9.48
C TRP A 369 -9.10 -21.59 -10.61
N ASP A 370 -8.66 -21.10 -11.78
CA ASP A 370 -8.25 -21.95 -12.90
C ASP A 370 -6.80 -22.40 -12.76
N ILE A 371 -6.61 -23.40 -11.89
CA ILE A 371 -5.30 -23.99 -11.61
C ILE A 371 -4.64 -24.57 -12.85
N HIS A 372 -5.46 -25.11 -13.78
CA HIS A 372 -4.96 -25.68 -15.04
C HIS A 372 -4.36 -24.59 -15.93
N ALA A 373 -5.07 -23.48 -16.13
CA ALA A 373 -4.58 -22.35 -16.89
C ALA A 373 -3.30 -21.74 -16.24
N LEU A 374 -3.27 -21.67 -14.90
CA LEU A 374 -2.08 -21.21 -14.17
C LEU A 374 -0.88 -22.14 -14.40
N ALA A 375 -1.06 -23.46 -14.28
CA ALA A 375 -0.01 -24.44 -14.51
C ALA A 375 0.48 -24.44 -15.97
N ASP A 376 -0.42 -24.30 -16.94
CA ASP A 376 -0.10 -24.21 -18.36
C ASP A 376 0.69 -22.93 -18.69
N ALA A 377 0.32 -21.79 -18.09
CA ALA A 377 1.03 -20.53 -18.25
C ALA A 377 2.45 -20.58 -17.67
N ILE A 378 2.63 -21.13 -16.46
CA ILE A 378 3.93 -21.37 -15.85
C ILE A 378 4.78 -22.25 -16.75
N TYR A 379 4.25 -23.40 -17.17
CA TYR A 379 4.95 -24.35 -18.02
C TYR A 379 5.38 -23.70 -19.35
N SER A 380 4.49 -22.94 -19.97
CA SER A 380 4.75 -22.28 -21.27
C SER A 380 5.86 -21.27 -21.19
N ILE A 381 5.86 -20.39 -20.17
CA ILE A 381 6.95 -19.39 -20.00
C ILE A 381 8.29 -20.10 -19.71
N CYS A 382 8.28 -21.12 -18.86
CA CYS A 382 9.51 -21.87 -18.52
C CYS A 382 10.14 -22.63 -19.69
N HIS A 383 9.35 -23.02 -20.71
CA HIS A 383 9.80 -23.87 -21.81
C HIS A 383 9.77 -23.21 -23.19
N ASN A 384 9.37 -21.94 -23.28
CA ASN A 384 9.34 -21.17 -24.53
C ASN A 384 10.15 -19.88 -24.37
N GLU A 385 11.41 -19.90 -24.82
CA GLU A 385 12.36 -18.78 -24.71
C GLU A 385 11.81 -17.53 -25.42
N SER A 386 11.19 -17.66 -26.60
CA SER A 386 10.63 -16.52 -27.33
C SER A 386 9.47 -15.86 -26.59
N LEU A 387 8.63 -16.64 -25.91
CA LEU A 387 7.56 -16.11 -25.06
C LEU A 387 8.12 -15.37 -23.83
N PHE A 388 9.14 -15.97 -23.21
CA PHE A 388 9.84 -15.36 -22.08
C PHE A 388 10.46 -14.03 -22.49
N ASP A 389 11.25 -13.98 -23.57
CA ASP A 389 11.92 -12.79 -24.05
C ASP A 389 10.91 -11.68 -24.39
N TYR A 390 9.84 -12.02 -25.10
CA TYR A 390 8.78 -11.08 -25.44
C TYR A 390 8.15 -10.46 -24.19
N LEU A 391 7.69 -11.27 -23.24
CA LEU A 391 7.06 -10.78 -22.02
C LEU A 391 8.02 -9.97 -21.14
N SER A 392 9.29 -10.38 -21.09
CA SER A 392 10.33 -9.68 -20.35
C SER A 392 10.61 -8.29 -20.94
N GLU A 393 10.79 -8.19 -22.26
CA GLU A 393 11.14 -6.92 -22.91
C GLU A 393 9.94 -5.94 -22.99
N GLU A 394 8.79 -6.43 -23.46
CA GLU A 394 7.61 -5.59 -23.60
C GLU A 394 7.01 -5.22 -22.22
N GLY A 395 7.09 -6.13 -21.25
CA GLY A 395 6.71 -5.83 -19.87
C GLY A 395 7.51 -4.69 -19.26
N LYS A 396 8.85 -4.68 -19.45
CA LYS A 396 9.69 -3.54 -18.98
C LYS A 396 9.29 -2.21 -19.61
N LYS A 397 9.03 -2.21 -20.94
CA LYS A 397 8.64 -1.00 -21.65
C LYS A 397 7.29 -0.48 -21.18
N GLU A 398 6.35 -1.38 -20.91
CA GLU A 398 5.01 -1.04 -20.44
C GLU A 398 5.05 -0.40 -19.05
N VAL A 399 5.70 -1.06 -18.08
CA VAL A 399 5.71 -0.54 -16.69
C VAL A 399 6.53 0.74 -16.54
N ALA A 400 7.49 1.01 -17.43
CA ALA A 400 8.22 2.28 -17.45
C ALA A 400 7.31 3.49 -17.76
N GLN A 401 6.11 3.27 -18.30
CA GLN A 401 5.13 4.31 -18.58
C GLN A 401 4.14 4.54 -17.41
N ILE A 402 4.16 3.69 -16.38
CA ILE A 402 3.28 3.75 -15.22
C ILE A 402 4.06 4.44 -14.10
N THR A 403 3.88 5.77 -13.97
CA THR A 403 4.69 6.63 -13.10
C THR A 403 3.86 7.36 -12.06
N TRP A 404 4.43 7.60 -10.88
CA TRP A 404 3.79 8.39 -9.83
C TRP A 404 3.53 9.85 -10.24
N GLU A 405 4.34 10.40 -11.15
CA GLU A 405 4.09 11.73 -11.73
C GLU A 405 2.71 11.80 -12.40
N LYS A 406 2.35 10.79 -13.21
CA LYS A 406 1.03 10.73 -13.87
C LYS A 406 -0.09 10.55 -12.86
N VAL A 407 0.14 9.75 -11.83
CA VAL A 407 -0.81 9.57 -10.73
C VAL A 407 -1.05 10.90 -10.00
N GLY A 408 0.03 11.59 -9.64
CA GLY A 408 -0.04 12.91 -8.98
C GLY A 408 -0.76 13.96 -9.83
N ALA A 409 -0.51 13.98 -11.16
CA ALA A 409 -1.21 14.86 -12.07
C ALA A 409 -2.73 14.61 -12.07
N TRP A 410 -3.15 13.34 -12.07
CA TRP A 410 -4.57 12.99 -12.02
C TRP A 410 -5.20 13.33 -10.65
N ILE A 411 -4.51 13.07 -9.54
CA ILE A 411 -4.98 13.45 -8.20
C ILE A 411 -5.11 14.98 -8.11
N ARG A 412 -4.14 15.74 -8.65
CA ARG A 412 -4.20 17.20 -8.72
C ARG A 412 -5.46 17.68 -9.43
N GLU A 413 -5.79 17.09 -10.57
CA GLU A 413 -7.01 17.41 -11.31
C GLU A 413 -8.27 17.14 -10.47
N LEU A 414 -8.32 16.04 -9.75
CA LEU A 414 -9.43 15.72 -8.85
C LEU A 414 -9.54 16.71 -7.68
N TYR A 415 -8.41 17.19 -7.14
CA TYR A 415 -8.41 18.24 -6.12
C TYR A 415 -8.98 19.56 -6.67
N LEU A 416 -8.52 20.01 -7.83
CA LEU A 416 -9.03 21.23 -8.46
C LEU A 416 -10.54 21.14 -8.70
N ARG A 417 -10.99 20.00 -9.21
CA ARG A 417 -12.42 19.73 -9.43
C ARG A 417 -13.22 19.77 -8.13
N THR A 418 -12.68 19.21 -7.04
CA THR A 418 -13.33 19.16 -5.73
C THR A 418 -13.39 20.54 -5.09
N LEU A 419 -12.37 21.38 -5.31
CA LEU A 419 -12.32 22.77 -4.86
C LEU A 419 -13.15 23.74 -5.73
N GLY A 420 -13.56 23.32 -6.94
CA GLY A 420 -14.24 24.17 -7.90
C GLY A 420 -13.31 25.20 -8.58
N TRP A 421 -12.03 24.87 -8.73
CA TRP A 421 -10.98 25.70 -9.32
C TRP A 421 -10.68 25.32 -10.78
#